data_b557b90d24df9b27d858625a94db4973
#
_entry.id   b557b90d24df9b27d858625a94db4973
#
_cell.length_a   1.000
_cell.length_b   1.000
_cell.length_c   1.000
_cell.angle_alpha   90.00
_cell.angle_beta   90.00
_cell.angle_gamma   90.00
#
_symmetry.space_group_name_H-M   'P 1'
#
loop_
_entity.id
_entity.type
_entity.pdbx_description
1 polymer ?
#
loop_
_entity_poly.entity_id
_entity_poly.type
_entity_poly.pdbx_seq_one_letter_code
_entity_poly.pdbx_strand_id
1 'polypeptide(L)'
;MKKIKLTALERSWILYDIGNSAFILLVSTLIPIYFNALATTGGLNESLYLSYWGYAGSVSTLLVAVIGPVCGTLADHRGFKKPIFMACMLLGVLGCAAMGGVSGWLAFLIVFVLAKVGYSSSLVFYDAMLPEVTTEERMDTVSSMGYAYGYIGSVIPFILCLLLVLFGDKIGVGTGTAMVVSFLITAGWWFVCTQPLLKRYRQTAFVEHTGSPVFSTFRQLGRTFREVRQQKHIFLYLLAFFFFIDGVYTIIDMATAYGTALGLDTTGLLLALLLTQFVAFPCSIAFGRFSARYDTGLLIKICILCYTGITLFAVFLVSQWQFWVLAVLVGMFQGGIQALSRSYLGKIIPAERSGEYFGLMDICGKGASFLGTTLIAVVSQLT
;
A
#
# COMPACT_ATOMS: atom_id res chain seq x y z
N MET A 1 -9.45 -15.23 -27.08
CA MET A 1 -8.54 -14.96 -25.94
C MET A 1 -8.68 -16.09 -24.92
N LYS A 2 -7.63 -16.89 -24.67
CA LYS A 2 -7.67 -17.93 -23.62
C LYS A 2 -7.88 -17.25 -22.26
N LYS A 3 -8.91 -17.67 -21.51
CA LYS A 3 -9.10 -17.27 -20.11
C LYS A 3 -7.86 -17.72 -19.31
N ILE A 4 -7.15 -16.79 -18.70
CA ILE A 4 -6.03 -17.10 -17.81
C ILE A 4 -6.61 -17.84 -16.60
N LYS A 5 -6.37 -19.15 -16.51
CA LYS A 5 -6.78 -19.95 -15.35
C LYS A 5 -5.75 -19.71 -14.24
N LEU A 6 -6.15 -19.04 -13.18
CA LEU A 6 -5.36 -18.86 -11.97
C LEU A 6 -5.29 -20.19 -11.18
N THR A 7 -4.13 -20.50 -10.64
CA THR A 7 -3.95 -21.61 -9.69
C THR A 7 -4.69 -21.30 -8.37
N ALA A 8 -4.86 -22.30 -7.53
CA ALA A 8 -5.49 -22.10 -6.22
C ALA A 8 -4.64 -21.21 -5.30
N LEU A 9 -3.31 -21.28 -5.42
CA LEU A 9 -2.37 -20.46 -4.65
C LEU A 9 -2.38 -19.01 -5.14
N GLU A 10 -2.32 -18.78 -6.47
CA GLU A 10 -2.41 -17.44 -7.07
C GLU A 10 -3.71 -16.73 -6.66
N ARG A 11 -4.85 -17.44 -6.68
CA ARG A 11 -6.13 -16.89 -6.20
C ARG A 11 -6.10 -16.53 -4.73
N SER A 12 -5.46 -17.35 -3.91
CA SER A 12 -5.35 -17.08 -2.46
C SER A 12 -4.46 -15.87 -2.18
N TRP A 13 -3.41 -15.68 -2.98
CA TRP A 13 -2.53 -14.53 -2.90
C TRP A 13 -3.27 -13.24 -3.32
N ILE A 14 -4.02 -13.26 -4.41
CA ILE A 14 -4.87 -12.14 -4.86
C ILE A 14 -5.95 -11.79 -3.82
N LEU A 15 -6.54 -12.79 -3.14
CA LEU A 15 -7.53 -12.55 -2.08
C LEU A 15 -6.95 -11.73 -0.91
N TYR A 16 -5.67 -11.88 -0.60
CA TYR A 16 -5.03 -11.05 0.42
C TYR A 16 -5.01 -9.57 0.00
N ASP A 17 -4.72 -9.25 -1.27
CA ASP A 17 -4.77 -7.88 -1.79
C ASP A 17 -6.17 -7.27 -1.68
N ILE A 18 -7.22 -8.05 -1.96
CA ILE A 18 -8.61 -7.65 -1.74
C ILE A 18 -8.86 -7.29 -0.28
N GLY A 19 -8.33 -8.09 0.65
CA GLY A 19 -8.52 -7.90 2.09
C GLY A 19 -7.82 -6.64 2.60
N ASN A 20 -6.53 -6.52 2.35
CA ASN A 20 -5.71 -5.45 2.90
C ASN A 20 -6.02 -4.07 2.29
N SER A 21 -6.44 -4.01 1.02
CA SER A 21 -6.78 -2.76 0.34
C SER A 21 -7.96 -2.02 1.00
N ALA A 22 -8.83 -2.72 1.70
CA ALA A 22 -9.90 -2.10 2.47
C ALA A 22 -9.37 -1.23 3.62
N PHE A 23 -8.29 -1.65 4.27
CA PHE A 23 -7.68 -0.89 5.35
C PHE A 23 -7.06 0.42 4.82
N ILE A 24 -6.29 0.39 3.74
CA ILE A 24 -5.66 1.60 3.21
C ILE A 24 -6.71 2.60 2.69
N LEU A 25 -7.80 2.13 2.12
CA LEU A 25 -8.89 3.00 1.70
C LEU A 25 -9.57 3.68 2.91
N LEU A 26 -9.72 2.97 4.02
CA LEU A 26 -10.22 3.52 5.27
C LEU A 26 -9.25 4.56 5.86
N VAL A 27 -7.94 4.28 5.81
CA VAL A 27 -6.86 5.20 6.27
C VAL A 27 -6.85 6.50 5.47
N SER A 28 -7.13 6.43 4.18
CA SER A 28 -7.13 7.60 3.31
C SER A 28 -8.42 8.43 3.37
N THR A 29 -9.47 7.94 4.06
CA THR A 29 -10.80 8.55 4.03
C THR A 29 -11.42 8.76 5.42
N LEU A 30 -11.91 7.71 6.05
CA LEU A 30 -12.70 7.81 7.29
C LEU A 30 -11.85 7.99 8.56
N ILE A 31 -10.67 7.39 8.63
CA ILE A 31 -9.81 7.48 9.82
C ILE A 31 -9.37 8.92 10.13
N PRO A 32 -8.92 9.73 9.16
CA PRO A 32 -8.56 11.14 9.42
C PRO A 32 -9.75 11.95 9.95
N ILE A 33 -10.95 11.73 9.41
CA ILE A 33 -12.18 12.41 9.85
C ILE A 33 -12.51 12.05 11.32
N TYR A 34 -12.44 10.77 11.65
CA TYR A 34 -12.69 10.30 13.02
C TYR A 34 -11.64 10.80 14.01
N PHE A 35 -10.36 10.77 13.60
CA PHE A 35 -9.28 11.30 14.43
C PHE A 35 -9.45 12.81 14.68
N ASN A 36 -9.86 13.59 13.67
CA ASN A 36 -10.16 15.01 13.85
C ASN A 36 -11.26 15.24 14.90
N ALA A 37 -12.34 14.47 14.85
CA ALA A 37 -13.42 14.56 15.83
C ALA A 37 -12.92 14.21 17.26
N LEU A 38 -12.10 13.17 17.43
CA LEU A 38 -11.49 12.82 18.72
C LEU A 38 -10.52 13.91 19.23
N ALA A 39 -9.71 14.46 18.34
CA ALA A 39 -8.73 15.49 18.65
C ALA A 39 -9.42 16.80 19.11
N THR A 40 -10.46 17.22 18.42
CA THR A 40 -11.28 18.39 18.76
C THR A 40 -11.96 18.20 20.11
N THR A 41 -12.55 17.02 20.36
CA THR A 41 -13.16 16.70 21.67
C THR A 41 -12.10 16.68 22.78
N GLY A 42 -10.85 16.29 22.46
CA GLY A 42 -9.70 16.32 23.37
C GLY A 42 -9.06 17.69 23.54
N GLY A 43 -9.63 18.77 22.98
CA GLY A 43 -9.14 20.15 23.13
C GLY A 43 -7.97 20.51 22.22
N LEU A 44 -7.65 19.70 21.20
CA LEU A 44 -6.63 20.04 20.21
C LEU A 44 -7.19 21.04 19.18
N ASN A 45 -6.40 22.04 18.82
CA ASN A 45 -6.71 22.92 17.70
C ASN A 45 -6.34 22.25 16.36
N GLU A 46 -6.83 22.82 15.26
CA GLU A 46 -6.67 22.26 13.92
C GLU A 46 -5.19 22.07 13.49
N SER A 47 -4.33 23.02 13.84
CA SER A 47 -2.90 22.94 13.53
C SER A 47 -2.21 21.79 14.27
N LEU A 48 -2.52 21.59 15.56
CA LEU A 48 -1.96 20.49 16.35
C LEU A 48 -2.48 19.13 15.88
N TYR A 49 -3.77 19.02 15.53
CA TYR A 49 -4.34 17.81 14.98
C TYR A 49 -3.60 17.35 13.72
N LEU A 50 -3.38 18.26 12.74
CA LEU A 50 -2.66 17.95 11.50
C LEU A 50 -1.21 17.55 11.78
N SER A 51 -0.55 18.22 12.72
CA SER A 51 0.82 17.90 13.12
C SER A 51 0.94 16.50 13.71
N TYR A 52 0.07 16.13 14.65
CA TYR A 52 0.07 14.79 15.25
C TYR A 52 -0.28 13.69 14.27
N TRP A 53 -1.22 13.96 13.32
CA TRP A 53 -1.51 13.03 12.23
C TRP A 53 -0.30 12.78 11.34
N GLY A 54 0.42 13.85 10.97
CA GLY A 54 1.66 13.78 10.22
C GLY A 54 2.76 13.01 10.96
N TYR A 55 2.93 13.26 12.25
CA TYR A 55 3.90 12.52 13.09
C TYR A 55 3.55 11.03 13.18
N ALA A 56 2.28 10.67 13.33
CA ALA A 56 1.86 9.27 13.33
C ALA A 56 2.19 8.57 12.01
N GLY A 57 1.99 9.25 10.89
CA GLY A 57 2.40 8.78 9.56
C GLY A 57 3.91 8.57 9.46
N SER A 58 4.69 9.57 9.88
CA SER A 58 6.16 9.54 9.84
C SER A 58 6.75 8.45 10.73
N VAL A 59 6.26 8.32 11.96
CA VAL A 59 6.68 7.25 12.90
C VAL A 59 6.36 5.88 12.34
N SER A 60 5.17 5.68 11.76
CA SER A 60 4.81 4.42 11.11
C SER A 60 5.77 4.06 9.98
N THR A 61 6.09 5.03 9.13
CA THR A 61 7.01 4.86 8.00
C THR A 61 8.42 4.52 8.47
N LEU A 62 8.93 5.22 9.49
CA LEU A 62 10.25 4.97 10.05
C LEU A 62 10.35 3.56 10.67
N LEU A 63 9.34 3.15 11.44
CA LEU A 63 9.30 1.81 12.03
C LEU A 63 9.32 0.72 10.95
N VAL A 64 8.53 0.88 9.89
CA VAL A 64 8.48 -0.10 8.80
C VAL A 64 9.78 -0.10 7.99
N ALA A 65 10.42 1.05 7.79
CA ALA A 65 11.72 1.15 7.12
C ALA A 65 12.83 0.36 7.86
N VAL A 66 12.70 0.18 9.17
CA VAL A 66 13.59 -0.68 9.96
C VAL A 66 13.13 -2.14 9.97
N ILE A 67 11.83 -2.38 10.21
CA ILE A 67 11.25 -3.72 10.30
C ILE A 67 11.34 -4.46 8.96
N GLY A 68 11.06 -3.78 7.84
CA GLY A 68 11.01 -4.38 6.51
C GLY A 68 12.28 -5.16 6.16
N PRO A 69 13.47 -4.55 6.11
CA PRO A 69 14.70 -5.25 5.77
C PRO A 69 15.15 -6.27 6.82
N VAL A 70 15.03 -5.93 8.11
CA VAL A 70 15.47 -6.82 9.20
C VAL A 70 14.61 -8.08 9.23
N CYS A 71 13.29 -7.91 9.28
CA CYS A 71 12.38 -9.06 9.25
C CYS A 71 12.32 -9.71 7.86
N GLY A 72 12.59 -8.96 6.76
CA GLY A 72 12.73 -9.50 5.41
C GLY A 72 13.85 -10.52 5.30
N THR A 73 15.05 -10.16 5.78
CA THR A 73 16.17 -11.07 5.84
C THR A 73 15.87 -12.29 6.75
N LEU A 74 15.20 -12.07 7.88
CA LEU A 74 14.79 -13.16 8.76
C LEU A 74 13.75 -14.08 8.09
N ALA A 75 12.81 -13.51 7.32
CA ALA A 75 11.78 -14.26 6.63
C ALA A 75 12.33 -15.18 5.53
N ASP A 76 13.52 -14.89 4.99
CA ASP A 76 14.15 -15.74 3.99
C ASP A 76 14.73 -17.04 4.57
N HIS A 77 14.80 -17.18 5.89
CA HIS A 77 15.14 -18.45 6.52
C HIS A 77 13.96 -19.43 6.45
N ARG A 78 14.30 -20.72 6.43
CA ARG A 78 13.36 -21.83 6.31
C ARG A 78 12.24 -21.75 7.36
N GLY A 79 10.99 -21.62 6.91
CA GLY A 79 9.81 -21.65 7.76
C GLY A 79 9.47 -20.33 8.45
N PHE A 80 10.24 -19.25 8.26
CA PHE A 80 10.01 -17.95 8.94
C PHE A 80 9.08 -17.00 8.17
N LYS A 81 9.04 -17.04 6.84
CA LYS A 81 8.27 -16.08 6.02
C LYS A 81 6.79 -16.04 6.38
N LYS A 82 6.15 -17.19 6.49
CA LYS A 82 4.72 -17.26 6.82
C LYS A 82 4.39 -16.83 8.26
N PRO A 83 5.11 -17.25 9.32
CA PRO A 83 4.86 -16.76 10.68
C PRO A 83 5.05 -15.25 10.83
N ILE A 84 6.10 -14.68 10.22
CA ILE A 84 6.35 -13.23 10.26
C ILE A 84 5.25 -12.48 9.53
N PHE A 85 4.86 -12.91 8.34
CA PHE A 85 3.70 -12.37 7.61
C PHE A 85 2.44 -12.40 8.47
N MET A 86 2.14 -13.54 9.09
CA MET A 86 0.97 -13.73 9.95
C MET A 86 1.00 -12.79 11.16
N ALA A 87 2.15 -12.64 11.82
CA ALA A 87 2.30 -11.74 12.96
C ALA A 87 2.06 -10.27 12.57
N CYS A 88 2.65 -9.81 11.46
CA CYS A 88 2.43 -8.46 10.95
C CYS A 88 0.98 -8.23 10.53
N MET A 89 0.37 -9.19 9.82
CA MET A 89 -1.04 -9.12 9.43
C MET A 89 -1.97 -9.08 10.65
N LEU A 90 -1.73 -9.92 11.66
CA LEU A 90 -2.53 -9.91 12.88
C LEU A 90 -2.37 -8.59 13.66
N LEU A 91 -1.16 -8.04 13.72
CA LEU A 91 -0.94 -6.72 14.32
C LEU A 91 -1.77 -5.65 13.61
N GLY A 92 -1.82 -5.67 12.27
CA GLY A 92 -2.64 -4.77 11.48
C GLY A 92 -4.14 -4.95 11.72
N VAL A 93 -4.63 -6.18 11.63
CA VAL A 93 -6.06 -6.53 11.80
C VAL A 93 -6.55 -6.22 13.21
N LEU A 94 -5.80 -6.66 14.25
CA LEU A 94 -6.17 -6.41 15.65
C LEU A 94 -6.06 -4.92 15.98
N GLY A 95 -5.04 -4.22 15.46
CA GLY A 95 -4.93 -2.76 15.60
C GLY A 95 -6.11 -2.04 14.95
N CYS A 96 -6.52 -2.45 13.73
CA CYS A 96 -7.70 -1.90 13.06
C CYS A 96 -8.97 -2.10 13.91
N ALA A 97 -9.21 -3.29 14.42
CA ALA A 97 -10.36 -3.59 15.29
C ALA A 97 -10.30 -2.79 16.60
N ALA A 98 -9.12 -2.68 17.20
CA ALA A 98 -8.91 -2.00 18.48
C ALA A 98 -9.13 -0.49 18.41
N MET A 99 -8.95 0.15 17.24
CA MET A 99 -9.21 1.60 17.07
C MET A 99 -10.63 1.99 17.49
N GLY A 100 -11.61 1.09 17.35
CA GLY A 100 -13.00 1.34 17.76
C GLY A 100 -13.23 1.29 19.27
N GLY A 101 -12.36 0.65 20.03
CA GLY A 101 -12.48 0.49 21.48
C GLY A 101 -11.69 1.50 22.32
N VAL A 102 -11.02 2.46 21.69
CA VAL A 102 -10.11 3.40 22.36
C VAL A 102 -10.77 4.76 22.51
N SER A 103 -10.81 5.27 23.72
CA SER A 103 -11.25 6.62 24.05
C SER A 103 -10.03 7.55 24.18
N GLY A 104 -10.04 8.65 23.44
CA GLY A 104 -8.98 9.66 23.49
C GLY A 104 -8.05 9.63 22.27
N TRP A 105 -7.69 10.81 21.82
CA TRP A 105 -6.95 11.04 20.58
C TRP A 105 -5.54 10.41 20.56
N LEU A 106 -4.80 10.48 21.69
CA LEU A 106 -3.44 9.96 21.77
C LEU A 106 -3.41 8.42 21.71
N ALA A 107 -4.29 7.76 22.48
CA ALA A 107 -4.40 6.32 22.46
C ALA A 107 -4.85 5.80 21.08
N PHE A 108 -5.76 6.53 20.42
CA PHE A 108 -6.15 6.25 19.05
C PHE A 108 -4.97 6.32 18.08
N LEU A 109 -4.13 7.37 18.17
CA LEU A 109 -2.94 7.48 17.33
C LEU A 109 -1.93 6.36 17.55
N ILE A 110 -1.71 5.96 18.80
CA ILE A 110 -0.80 4.84 19.11
C ILE A 110 -1.31 3.55 18.45
N VAL A 111 -2.60 3.24 18.62
CA VAL A 111 -3.20 2.05 18.00
C VAL A 111 -3.19 2.15 16.48
N PHE A 112 -3.45 3.34 15.91
CA PHE A 112 -3.33 3.58 14.47
C PHE A 112 -1.91 3.33 13.95
N VAL A 113 -0.88 3.83 14.63
CA VAL A 113 0.53 3.58 14.26
C VAL A 113 0.83 2.09 14.24
N LEU A 114 0.41 1.35 15.27
CA LEU A 114 0.60 -0.10 15.34
C LEU A 114 -0.13 -0.83 14.20
N ALA A 115 -1.39 -0.44 13.91
CA ALA A 115 -2.16 -0.99 12.81
C ALA A 115 -1.49 -0.71 11.45
N LYS A 116 -1.02 0.52 11.23
CA LYS A 116 -0.35 0.93 9.99
C LYS A 116 1.00 0.24 9.82
N VAL A 117 1.77 0.05 10.89
CA VAL A 117 3.02 -0.72 10.89
C VAL A 117 2.74 -2.17 10.54
N GLY A 118 1.74 -2.79 11.17
CA GLY A 118 1.33 -4.16 10.86
C GLY A 118 0.91 -4.33 9.41
N TYR A 119 0.08 -3.42 8.90
CA TYR A 119 -0.34 -3.37 7.50
C TYR A 119 0.87 -3.28 6.55
N SER A 120 1.67 -2.25 6.70
CA SER A 120 2.78 -1.98 5.79
C SER A 120 3.85 -3.07 5.83
N SER A 121 4.17 -3.60 7.02
CA SER A 121 5.13 -4.70 7.14
C SER A 121 4.58 -6.00 6.53
N SER A 122 3.28 -6.27 6.68
CA SER A 122 2.67 -7.47 6.06
C SER A 122 2.76 -7.45 4.54
N LEU A 123 2.69 -6.27 3.90
CA LEU A 123 2.85 -6.12 2.45
C LEU A 123 4.25 -6.51 1.97
N VAL A 124 5.31 -6.19 2.73
CA VAL A 124 6.69 -6.58 2.37
C VAL A 124 6.79 -8.10 2.21
N PHE A 125 6.24 -8.85 3.17
CA PHE A 125 6.27 -10.32 3.13
C PHE A 125 5.31 -10.91 2.11
N TYR A 126 4.16 -10.28 1.91
CA TYR A 126 3.21 -10.63 0.87
C TYR A 126 3.83 -10.50 -0.53
N ASP A 127 4.51 -9.38 -0.79
CA ASP A 127 5.21 -9.15 -2.05
C ASP A 127 6.39 -10.14 -2.23
N ALA A 128 7.11 -10.44 -1.15
CA ALA A 128 8.19 -11.42 -1.14
C ALA A 128 7.71 -12.88 -1.39
N MET A 129 6.42 -13.17 -1.23
CA MET A 129 5.85 -14.47 -1.59
C MET A 129 5.64 -14.62 -3.11
N LEU A 130 5.60 -13.54 -3.87
CA LEU A 130 5.24 -13.55 -5.30
C LEU A 130 6.09 -14.52 -6.13
N PRO A 131 7.45 -14.59 -6.00
CA PRO A 131 8.26 -15.55 -6.74
C PRO A 131 7.98 -17.03 -6.42
N GLU A 132 7.38 -17.31 -5.26
CA GLU A 132 6.99 -18.67 -4.83
C GLU A 132 5.54 -19.01 -5.17
N VAL A 133 4.71 -18.00 -5.38
CA VAL A 133 3.27 -18.14 -5.67
C VAL A 133 3.03 -18.46 -7.13
N THR A 134 3.87 -17.95 -8.03
CA THR A 134 3.69 -18.08 -9.48
C THR A 134 5.01 -18.22 -10.22
N THR A 135 4.96 -18.57 -11.49
CA THR A 135 6.16 -18.65 -12.35
C THR A 135 6.53 -17.28 -12.91
N GLU A 136 7.78 -17.13 -13.36
CA GLU A 136 8.31 -15.88 -13.90
C GLU A 136 7.44 -15.32 -15.05
N GLU A 137 7.01 -16.19 -15.97
CA GLU A 137 6.19 -15.80 -17.15
C GLU A 137 4.79 -15.31 -16.77
N ARG A 138 4.29 -15.67 -15.60
CA ARG A 138 2.95 -15.31 -15.11
C ARG A 138 2.99 -14.19 -14.07
N MET A 139 4.18 -13.83 -13.58
CA MET A 139 4.36 -12.95 -12.44
C MET A 139 3.71 -11.57 -12.66
N ASP A 140 3.88 -10.96 -13.85
CA ASP A 140 3.23 -9.70 -14.19
C ASP A 140 1.71 -9.80 -14.16
N THR A 141 1.19 -10.88 -14.72
CA THR A 141 -0.26 -11.11 -14.77
C THR A 141 -0.86 -11.29 -13.37
N VAL A 142 -0.21 -12.10 -12.53
CA VAL A 142 -0.69 -12.39 -11.18
C VAL A 142 -0.56 -11.12 -10.31
N SER A 143 0.55 -10.39 -10.41
CA SER A 143 0.76 -9.12 -9.72
C SER A 143 -0.28 -8.08 -10.13
N SER A 144 -0.54 -7.92 -11.42
CA SER A 144 -1.55 -6.98 -11.94
C SER A 144 -2.97 -7.36 -11.53
N MET A 145 -3.29 -8.64 -11.44
CA MET A 145 -4.57 -9.11 -10.92
C MET A 145 -4.71 -8.84 -9.42
N GLY A 146 -3.63 -8.97 -8.63
CA GLY A 146 -3.63 -8.60 -7.22
C GLY A 146 -4.10 -7.17 -7.04
N TYR A 147 -3.42 -6.22 -7.67
CA TYR A 147 -3.79 -4.80 -7.61
C TYR A 147 -5.20 -4.56 -8.16
N ALA A 148 -5.55 -5.13 -9.33
CA ALA A 148 -6.88 -4.95 -9.91
C ALA A 148 -8.00 -5.37 -8.95
N TYR A 149 -7.93 -6.59 -8.46
CA TYR A 149 -8.93 -7.10 -7.52
C TYR A 149 -8.86 -6.42 -6.15
N GLY A 150 -7.70 -5.93 -5.73
CA GLY A 150 -7.55 -5.08 -4.55
C GLY A 150 -8.36 -3.79 -4.67
N TYR A 151 -8.25 -3.09 -5.80
CA TYR A 151 -9.01 -1.86 -6.04
C TYR A 151 -10.52 -2.09 -5.97
N ILE A 152 -11.06 -3.01 -6.74
CA ILE A 152 -12.52 -3.22 -6.75
C ILE A 152 -13.03 -3.92 -5.48
N GLY A 153 -12.22 -4.81 -4.89
CA GLY A 153 -12.60 -5.55 -3.70
C GLY A 153 -12.64 -4.69 -2.43
N SER A 154 -11.82 -3.65 -2.34
CA SER A 154 -11.85 -2.69 -1.23
C SER A 154 -13.06 -1.77 -1.25
N VAL A 155 -13.66 -1.54 -2.42
CA VAL A 155 -14.85 -0.70 -2.56
C VAL A 155 -16.06 -1.30 -1.83
N ILE A 156 -16.17 -2.63 -1.76
CA ILE A 156 -17.30 -3.31 -1.13
C ILE A 156 -17.41 -2.95 0.37
N PRO A 157 -16.41 -3.28 1.22
CA PRO A 157 -16.46 -2.91 2.63
C PRO A 157 -16.45 -1.39 2.83
N PHE A 158 -15.79 -0.62 1.96
CA PHE A 158 -15.76 0.83 2.05
C PHE A 158 -17.14 1.46 1.85
N ILE A 159 -17.91 1.03 0.85
CA ILE A 159 -19.29 1.52 0.65
C ILE A 159 -20.16 1.18 1.85
N LEU A 160 -20.05 -0.02 2.42
CA LEU A 160 -20.79 -0.39 3.63
C LEU A 160 -20.44 0.53 4.80
N CYS A 161 -19.16 0.82 5.02
CA CYS A 161 -18.70 1.75 6.06
C CYS A 161 -19.20 3.17 5.80
N LEU A 162 -19.10 3.65 4.57
CA LEU A 162 -19.54 4.99 4.19
C LEU A 162 -21.05 5.18 4.39
N LEU A 163 -21.87 4.22 3.94
CA LEU A 163 -23.31 4.24 4.16
C LEU A 163 -23.65 4.25 5.64
N LEU A 164 -22.94 3.46 6.45
CA LEU A 164 -23.16 3.42 7.89
C LEU A 164 -22.81 4.75 8.57
N VAL A 165 -21.71 5.39 8.16
CA VAL A 165 -21.30 6.69 8.72
C VAL A 165 -22.22 7.82 8.29
N LEU A 166 -22.69 7.85 7.01
CA LEU A 166 -23.52 8.92 6.49
C LEU A 166 -25.02 8.80 6.87
N PHE A 167 -25.50 7.58 7.03
CA PHE A 167 -26.94 7.33 7.23
C PHE A 167 -27.26 6.62 8.55
N GLY A 168 -26.25 6.29 9.36
CA GLY A 168 -26.41 5.58 10.63
C GLY A 168 -27.36 6.29 11.58
N ASP A 169 -27.29 7.62 11.68
CA ASP A 169 -28.16 8.41 12.54
C ASP A 169 -29.65 8.22 12.22
N LYS A 170 -30.00 7.98 10.95
CA LYS A 170 -31.40 7.72 10.53
C LYS A 170 -31.94 6.37 11.04
N ILE A 171 -31.05 5.44 11.39
CA ILE A 171 -31.40 4.13 11.94
C ILE A 171 -31.03 3.99 13.42
N GLY A 172 -30.75 5.11 14.09
CA GLY A 172 -30.40 5.16 15.52
C GLY A 172 -28.96 4.76 15.85
N VAL A 173 -28.06 4.67 14.86
CA VAL A 173 -26.64 4.38 15.03
C VAL A 173 -25.88 5.68 15.00
N GLY A 174 -25.46 6.20 16.15
CA GLY A 174 -24.65 7.42 16.22
C GLY A 174 -23.28 7.25 15.53
N THR A 175 -22.71 8.36 15.05
CA THR A 175 -21.46 8.40 14.25
C THR A 175 -20.31 7.65 14.92
N GLY A 176 -20.14 7.74 16.25
CA GLY A 176 -19.11 7.00 16.98
C GLY A 176 -19.27 5.48 16.84
N THR A 177 -20.48 4.97 17.03
CA THR A 177 -20.79 3.53 16.85
C THR A 177 -20.61 3.10 15.40
N ALA A 178 -21.01 3.94 14.44
CA ALA A 178 -20.82 3.70 13.01
C ALA A 178 -19.34 3.52 12.67
N MET A 179 -18.46 4.34 13.25
CA MET A 179 -17.01 4.23 13.06
C MET A 179 -16.44 2.94 13.69
N VAL A 180 -16.87 2.58 14.91
CA VAL A 180 -16.47 1.31 15.55
C VAL A 180 -16.84 0.12 14.66
N VAL A 181 -18.08 0.09 14.17
CA VAL A 181 -18.55 -0.99 13.27
C VAL A 181 -17.76 -0.99 11.96
N SER A 182 -17.41 0.18 11.42
CA SER A 182 -16.58 0.29 10.21
C SER A 182 -15.17 -0.30 10.40
N PHE A 183 -14.54 -0.07 11.54
CA PHE A 183 -13.25 -0.71 11.87
C PHE A 183 -13.37 -2.22 11.97
N LEU A 184 -14.43 -2.73 12.59
CA LEU A 184 -14.67 -4.16 12.71
C LEU A 184 -14.99 -4.83 11.36
N ILE A 185 -15.79 -4.18 10.50
CA ILE A 185 -16.05 -4.65 9.13
C ILE A 185 -14.74 -4.76 8.35
N THR A 186 -13.91 -3.73 8.39
CA THR A 186 -12.64 -3.69 7.65
C THR A 186 -11.66 -4.74 8.19
N ALA A 187 -11.52 -4.85 9.50
CA ALA A 187 -10.66 -5.85 10.13
C ALA A 187 -11.13 -7.28 9.82
N GLY A 188 -12.44 -7.52 9.91
CA GLY A 188 -13.04 -8.82 9.58
C GLY A 188 -12.87 -9.18 8.09
N TRP A 189 -13.09 -8.20 7.20
CA TRP A 189 -12.87 -8.39 5.75
C TRP A 189 -11.42 -8.78 5.47
N TRP A 190 -10.47 -8.03 5.99
CA TRP A 190 -9.05 -8.32 5.81
C TRP A 190 -8.67 -9.69 6.37
N PHE A 191 -9.10 -10.00 7.59
CA PHE A 191 -8.83 -11.29 8.22
C PHE A 191 -9.37 -12.47 7.40
N VAL A 192 -10.64 -12.40 6.97
CA VAL A 192 -11.30 -13.48 6.20
C VAL A 192 -10.63 -13.67 4.84
N CYS A 193 -10.34 -12.59 4.12
CA CYS A 193 -9.66 -12.66 2.82
C CYS A 193 -8.23 -13.21 2.92
N THR A 194 -7.58 -13.11 4.09
CA THR A 194 -6.23 -13.64 4.31
C THR A 194 -6.21 -15.16 4.55
N GLN A 195 -7.28 -15.75 5.09
CA GLN A 195 -7.30 -17.16 5.49
C GLN A 195 -6.92 -18.16 4.37
N PRO A 196 -7.36 -17.98 3.11
CA PRO A 196 -6.97 -18.89 2.03
C PRO A 196 -5.46 -18.89 1.76
N LEU A 197 -4.80 -17.71 1.87
CA LEU A 197 -3.35 -17.61 1.70
C LEU A 197 -2.62 -18.34 2.84
N LEU A 198 -3.00 -18.09 4.08
CA LEU A 198 -2.42 -18.76 5.25
C LEU A 198 -2.56 -20.29 5.20
N LYS A 199 -3.66 -20.81 4.64
CA LYS A 199 -3.86 -22.26 4.51
C LYS A 199 -3.03 -22.89 3.41
N ARG A 200 -2.83 -22.20 2.28
CA ARG A 200 -2.22 -22.77 1.07
C ARG A 200 -0.75 -22.46 0.90
N TYR A 201 -0.31 -21.30 1.35
CA TYR A 201 1.08 -20.90 1.18
C TYR A 201 2.01 -21.76 2.03
N ARG A 202 3.04 -22.26 1.40
CA ARG A 202 4.19 -22.93 2.01
C ARG A 202 5.46 -22.32 1.41
N GLN A 203 6.39 -21.95 2.24
CA GLN A 203 7.68 -21.43 1.81
C GLN A 203 8.46 -22.53 1.09
N THR A 204 8.80 -22.31 -0.17
CA THR A 204 9.55 -23.26 -1.01
C THR A 204 10.97 -22.77 -1.29
N ALA A 205 11.19 -21.47 -1.30
CA ALA A 205 12.47 -20.83 -1.50
C ALA A 205 12.96 -20.23 -0.17
N PHE A 206 14.17 -20.63 0.27
CA PHE A 206 14.74 -20.20 1.55
C PHE A 206 16.26 -20.35 1.56
N VAL A 207 16.89 -19.60 2.44
CA VAL A 207 18.33 -19.72 2.72
C VAL A 207 18.52 -20.69 3.89
N GLU A 208 19.34 -21.73 3.69
CA GLU A 208 19.76 -22.61 4.79
C GLU A 208 20.77 -21.89 5.68
N HIS A 209 20.58 -21.97 6.99
CA HIS A 209 21.42 -21.28 7.95
C HIS A 209 22.06 -22.18 8.98
N THR A 210 23.35 -21.96 9.21
CA THR A 210 24.12 -22.58 10.31
C THR A 210 24.42 -21.50 11.35
N GLY A 211 23.59 -21.41 12.42
CA GLY A 211 23.83 -20.48 13.53
C GLY A 211 22.58 -19.75 14.03
N SER A 212 22.74 -18.77 14.93
CA SER A 212 21.62 -17.96 15.45
C SER A 212 21.08 -17.02 14.35
N PRO A 213 19.80 -17.16 13.95
CA PRO A 213 19.26 -16.42 12.81
C PRO A 213 19.23 -14.91 13.04
N VAL A 214 19.02 -14.44 14.26
CA VAL A 214 18.86 -13.00 14.57
C VAL A 214 20.20 -12.24 14.43
N PHE A 215 21.30 -12.79 14.91
CA PHE A 215 22.59 -12.10 14.88
C PHE A 215 23.20 -12.06 13.47
N SER A 216 22.94 -13.10 12.68
CA SER A 216 23.36 -13.17 11.28
C SER A 216 22.58 -12.21 10.38
N THR A 217 21.34 -11.89 10.71
CA THR A 217 20.46 -11.00 9.94
C THR A 217 21.10 -9.63 9.71
N PHE A 218 21.62 -8.98 10.75
CA PHE A 218 22.25 -7.66 10.60
C PHE A 218 23.54 -7.71 9.74
N ARG A 219 24.34 -8.76 9.90
CA ARG A 219 25.54 -8.97 9.07
C ARG A 219 25.15 -9.24 7.61
N GLN A 220 24.11 -10.02 7.39
CA GLN A 220 23.60 -10.35 6.07
C GLN A 220 23.04 -9.10 5.39
N LEU A 221 22.23 -8.28 6.08
CA LEU A 221 21.70 -7.03 5.54
C LEU A 221 22.83 -6.09 5.08
N GLY A 222 23.88 -5.91 5.89
CA GLY A 222 25.05 -5.11 5.51
C GLY A 222 25.81 -5.69 4.31
N ARG A 223 25.83 -7.02 4.17
CA ARG A 223 26.40 -7.72 3.01
C ARG A 223 25.55 -7.49 1.77
N THR A 224 24.22 -7.61 1.88
CA THR A 224 23.31 -7.42 0.76
C THR A 224 23.33 -5.99 0.23
N PHE A 225 23.43 -4.99 1.08
CA PHE A 225 23.65 -3.61 0.62
C PHE A 225 24.91 -3.49 -0.27
N ARG A 226 25.99 -4.19 0.10
CA ARG A 226 27.22 -4.20 -0.69
C ARG A 226 27.06 -5.00 -1.99
N GLU A 227 26.37 -6.14 -1.94
CA GLU A 227 26.12 -7.01 -3.09
C GLU A 227 25.18 -6.35 -4.11
N VAL A 228 24.10 -5.71 -3.64
CA VAL A 228 23.18 -4.92 -4.50
C VAL A 228 23.94 -3.84 -5.25
N ARG A 229 24.86 -3.13 -4.58
CA ARG A 229 25.70 -2.13 -5.23
C ARG A 229 26.61 -2.72 -6.33
N GLN A 230 27.02 -3.98 -6.18
CA GLN A 230 27.82 -4.69 -7.19
C GLN A 230 26.96 -5.26 -8.33
N GLN A 231 25.72 -5.62 -8.07
CA GLN A 231 24.76 -6.08 -9.06
C GLN A 231 24.10 -4.88 -9.77
N LYS A 232 24.80 -4.30 -10.73
CA LYS A 232 24.41 -3.06 -11.41
C LYS A 232 22.93 -3.02 -11.85
N HIS A 233 22.40 -4.15 -12.33
CA HIS A 233 21.03 -4.23 -12.82
C HIS A 233 20.00 -4.01 -11.70
N ILE A 234 20.14 -4.69 -10.56
CA ILE A 234 19.25 -4.53 -9.41
C ILE A 234 19.43 -3.15 -8.78
N PHE A 235 20.68 -2.70 -8.63
CA PHE A 235 20.97 -1.37 -8.09
C PHE A 235 20.33 -0.25 -8.92
N LEU A 236 20.52 -0.26 -10.24
CA LEU A 236 19.93 0.73 -11.14
C LEU A 236 18.41 0.68 -11.14
N TYR A 237 17.83 -0.53 -11.03
CA TYR A 237 16.39 -0.67 -10.92
C TYR A 237 15.87 -0.05 -9.61
N LEU A 238 16.43 -0.37 -8.46
CA LEU A 238 16.02 0.19 -7.17
C LEU A 238 16.20 1.71 -7.12
N LEU A 239 17.28 2.22 -7.71
CA LEU A 239 17.51 3.66 -7.83
C LEU A 239 16.47 4.33 -8.74
N ALA A 240 16.16 3.74 -9.89
CA ALA A 240 15.11 4.23 -10.77
C ALA A 240 13.74 4.15 -10.10
N PHE A 241 13.46 3.04 -9.41
CA PHE A 241 12.23 2.85 -8.63
C PHE A 241 12.07 3.95 -7.57
N PHE A 242 13.12 4.26 -6.82
CA PHE A 242 13.10 5.34 -5.84
C PHE A 242 12.61 6.66 -6.45
N PHE A 243 13.15 7.07 -7.60
CA PHE A 243 12.77 8.34 -8.22
C PHE A 243 11.37 8.33 -8.83
N PHE A 244 10.98 7.30 -9.56
CA PHE A 244 9.66 7.35 -10.22
C PHE A 244 8.51 7.03 -9.27
N ILE A 245 8.72 6.18 -8.27
CA ILE A 245 7.67 5.85 -7.32
C ILE A 245 7.37 7.00 -6.35
N ASP A 246 8.35 7.88 -6.12
CA ASP A 246 8.17 9.13 -5.39
C ASP A 246 7.07 9.99 -6.02
N GLY A 247 7.18 10.25 -7.32
CA GLY A 247 6.15 10.99 -8.05
C GLY A 247 4.78 10.31 -8.00
N VAL A 248 4.73 8.98 -8.13
CA VAL A 248 3.48 8.21 -8.09
C VAL A 248 2.82 8.30 -6.71
N TYR A 249 3.56 8.02 -5.64
CA TYR A 249 3.02 8.04 -4.28
C TYR A 249 2.67 9.46 -3.84
N THR A 250 3.48 10.45 -4.20
CA THR A 250 3.20 11.85 -3.91
C THR A 250 1.89 12.30 -4.52
N ILE A 251 1.60 11.94 -5.79
CA ILE A 251 0.33 12.25 -6.43
C ILE A 251 -0.83 11.56 -5.69
N ILE A 252 -0.69 10.27 -5.36
CA ILE A 252 -1.74 9.51 -4.67
C ILE A 252 -2.01 10.09 -3.28
N ASP A 253 -0.97 10.38 -2.51
CA ASP A 253 -1.08 10.82 -1.12
C ASP A 253 -1.54 12.28 -1.00
N MET A 254 -1.14 13.15 -1.95
CA MET A 254 -1.39 14.59 -1.89
C MET A 254 -2.58 15.07 -2.72
N ALA A 255 -3.17 14.21 -3.57
CA ALA A 255 -4.23 14.63 -4.51
C ALA A 255 -5.41 15.31 -3.80
N THR A 256 -5.92 14.73 -2.72
CA THR A 256 -7.04 15.30 -1.95
C THR A 256 -6.66 16.58 -1.23
N ALA A 257 -5.47 16.62 -0.61
CA ALA A 257 -4.98 17.83 0.06
C ALA A 257 -4.80 18.97 -0.94
N TYR A 258 -4.25 18.68 -2.12
CA TYR A 258 -4.10 19.64 -3.20
C TYR A 258 -5.45 20.14 -3.73
N GLY A 259 -6.42 19.23 -3.97
CA GLY A 259 -7.77 19.62 -4.39
C GLY A 259 -8.48 20.48 -3.35
N THR A 260 -8.32 20.18 -2.06
CA THR A 260 -8.87 20.98 -0.96
C THR A 260 -8.23 22.36 -0.90
N ALA A 261 -6.92 22.48 -1.09
CA ALA A 261 -6.20 23.74 -1.12
C ALA A 261 -6.65 24.64 -2.29
N LEU A 262 -7.09 24.05 -3.41
CA LEU A 262 -7.70 24.75 -4.55
C LEU A 262 -9.17 25.12 -4.29
N GLY A 263 -9.75 24.82 -3.12
CA GLY A 263 -11.16 25.12 -2.80
C GLY A 263 -12.17 24.22 -3.53
N LEU A 264 -11.76 23.04 -3.99
CA LEU A 264 -12.66 22.09 -4.65
C LEU A 264 -13.61 21.42 -3.65
N ASP A 265 -14.82 21.04 -4.14
CA ASP A 265 -15.82 20.38 -3.30
C ASP A 265 -15.33 19.03 -2.75
N THR A 266 -15.41 18.87 -1.43
CA THR A 266 -14.94 17.69 -0.72
C THR A 266 -15.66 16.41 -1.17
N THR A 267 -16.98 16.50 -1.43
CA THR A 267 -17.77 15.36 -1.92
C THR A 267 -17.27 14.94 -3.31
N GLY A 268 -17.01 15.91 -4.17
CA GLY A 268 -16.44 15.68 -5.50
C GLY A 268 -15.03 15.07 -5.44
N LEU A 269 -14.20 15.43 -4.46
CA LEU A 269 -12.88 14.83 -4.25
C LEU A 269 -13.01 13.35 -3.83
N LEU A 270 -13.89 13.03 -2.89
CA LEU A 270 -14.13 11.65 -2.44
C LEU A 270 -14.69 10.76 -3.56
N LEU A 271 -15.63 11.29 -4.35
CA LEU A 271 -16.15 10.56 -5.51
C LEU A 271 -15.08 10.34 -6.59
N ALA A 272 -14.18 11.30 -6.80
CA ALA A 272 -13.06 11.15 -7.73
C ALA A 272 -12.08 10.05 -7.27
N LEU A 273 -11.79 9.94 -5.96
CA LEU A 273 -11.00 8.82 -5.41
C LEU A 273 -11.68 7.47 -5.67
N LEU A 274 -13.00 7.41 -5.49
CA LEU A 274 -13.76 6.20 -5.77
C LEU A 274 -13.73 5.86 -7.27
N LEU A 275 -13.88 6.86 -8.14
CA LEU A 275 -13.75 6.71 -9.60
C LEU A 275 -12.38 6.16 -9.98
N THR A 276 -11.31 6.62 -9.33
CA THR A 276 -9.95 6.10 -9.54
C THR A 276 -9.89 4.59 -9.32
N GLN A 277 -10.55 4.05 -8.29
CA GLN A 277 -10.58 2.61 -8.02
C GLN A 277 -11.28 1.83 -9.14
N PHE A 278 -12.41 2.34 -9.64
CA PHE A 278 -13.15 1.72 -10.74
C PHE A 278 -12.39 1.72 -12.05
N VAL A 279 -11.63 2.78 -12.35
CA VAL A 279 -10.78 2.87 -13.54
C VAL A 279 -9.54 1.99 -13.39
N ALA A 280 -8.92 1.98 -12.22
CA ALA A 280 -7.70 1.20 -11.95
C ALA A 280 -7.94 -0.32 -12.10
N PHE A 281 -9.12 -0.81 -11.79
CA PHE A 281 -9.45 -2.23 -11.91
C PHE A 281 -9.26 -2.78 -13.33
N PRO A 282 -9.98 -2.31 -14.36
CA PRO A 282 -9.81 -2.82 -15.73
C PRO A 282 -8.43 -2.50 -16.33
N CYS A 283 -7.87 -1.33 -16.00
CA CYS A 283 -6.58 -0.92 -16.52
C CYS A 283 -5.44 -1.79 -15.96
N SER A 284 -5.45 -2.15 -14.68
CA SER A 284 -4.46 -3.08 -14.11
C SER A 284 -4.53 -4.46 -14.79
N ILE A 285 -5.73 -4.98 -15.06
CA ILE A 285 -5.89 -6.22 -15.82
C ILE A 285 -5.32 -6.06 -17.24
N ALA A 286 -5.53 -4.93 -17.88
CA ALA A 286 -5.00 -4.66 -19.22
C ALA A 286 -3.46 -4.66 -19.21
N PHE A 287 -2.81 -4.03 -18.24
CA PHE A 287 -1.35 -4.08 -18.08
C PHE A 287 -0.83 -5.50 -17.89
N GLY A 288 -1.48 -6.32 -17.05
CA GLY A 288 -1.15 -7.75 -16.91
C GLY A 288 -1.34 -8.58 -18.19
N ARG A 289 -2.16 -8.13 -19.13
CA ARG A 289 -2.30 -8.76 -20.45
C ARG A 289 -1.26 -8.24 -21.46
N PHE A 290 -0.93 -6.95 -21.38
CA PHE A 290 0.08 -6.35 -22.25
C PHE A 290 1.47 -6.91 -21.94
N SER A 291 1.78 -7.21 -20.69
CA SER A 291 3.06 -7.81 -20.29
C SER A 291 3.29 -9.21 -20.88
N ALA A 292 2.23 -9.91 -21.35
CA ALA A 292 2.38 -11.14 -22.10
C ALA A 292 2.91 -10.95 -23.55
N ARG A 293 2.95 -9.71 -24.05
CA ARG A 293 3.39 -9.36 -25.43
C ARG A 293 4.54 -8.38 -25.46
N TYR A 294 4.67 -7.56 -24.46
CA TYR A 294 5.65 -6.47 -24.37
C TYR A 294 6.52 -6.65 -23.14
N ASP A 295 7.76 -6.23 -23.25
CA ASP A 295 8.69 -6.25 -22.13
C ASP A 295 8.17 -5.46 -20.93
N THR A 296 8.30 -5.99 -19.72
CA THR A 296 7.85 -5.37 -18.47
C THR A 296 8.51 -4.00 -18.25
N GLY A 297 9.81 -3.90 -18.53
CA GLY A 297 10.54 -2.63 -18.40
C GLY A 297 10.06 -1.56 -19.36
N LEU A 298 9.64 -1.94 -20.60
CA LEU A 298 9.03 -1.01 -21.55
C LEU A 298 7.69 -0.47 -21.03
N LEU A 299 6.84 -1.36 -20.49
CA LEU A 299 5.54 -0.96 -19.93
C LEU A 299 5.71 -0.04 -18.72
N ILE A 300 6.69 -0.29 -17.86
CA ILE A 300 7.03 0.61 -16.73
C ILE A 300 7.45 1.99 -17.27
N LYS A 301 8.31 2.05 -18.30
CA LYS A 301 8.73 3.34 -18.92
C LYS A 301 7.54 4.11 -19.50
N ILE A 302 6.59 3.43 -20.14
CA ILE A 302 5.35 4.05 -20.64
C ILE A 302 4.55 4.62 -19.47
N CYS A 303 4.38 3.89 -18.38
CA CYS A 303 3.70 4.40 -17.18
C CYS A 303 4.41 5.63 -16.61
N ILE A 304 5.75 5.63 -16.51
CA ILE A 304 6.52 6.79 -16.04
C ILE A 304 6.28 8.00 -16.92
N LEU A 305 6.32 7.84 -18.25
CA LEU A 305 6.07 8.92 -19.18
C LEU A 305 4.64 9.48 -19.02
N CYS A 306 3.65 8.61 -18.87
CA CYS A 306 2.27 9.01 -18.63
C CYS A 306 2.13 9.74 -17.27
N TYR A 307 2.78 9.29 -16.22
CA TYR A 307 2.79 9.98 -14.92
C TYR A 307 3.46 11.35 -15.00
N THR A 308 4.51 11.52 -15.81
CA THR A 308 5.10 12.84 -16.10
C THR A 308 4.07 13.75 -16.75
N GLY A 309 3.30 13.27 -17.74
CA GLY A 309 2.21 14.03 -18.34
C GLY A 309 1.08 14.36 -17.35
N ILE A 310 0.72 13.43 -16.47
CA ILE A 310 -0.25 13.62 -15.38
C ILE A 310 0.21 14.73 -14.43
N THR A 311 1.48 14.72 -14.04
CA THR A 311 2.07 15.75 -13.17
C THR A 311 2.02 17.12 -13.83
N LEU A 312 2.39 17.21 -15.12
CA LEU A 312 2.30 18.45 -15.89
C LEU A 312 0.85 18.95 -16.00
N PHE A 313 -0.10 18.05 -16.21
CA PHE A 313 -1.53 18.42 -16.23
C PHE A 313 -2.00 18.94 -14.86
N ALA A 314 -1.54 18.34 -13.75
CA ALA A 314 -1.89 18.75 -12.39
C ALA A 314 -1.46 20.19 -12.08
N VAL A 315 -0.38 20.71 -12.67
CA VAL A 315 0.07 22.11 -12.50
C VAL A 315 -0.98 23.12 -12.97
N PHE A 316 -1.77 22.77 -14.00
CA PHE A 316 -2.82 23.64 -14.58
C PHE A 316 -4.22 23.36 -14.02
N LEU A 317 -4.30 22.59 -12.92
CA LEU A 317 -5.58 22.21 -12.31
C LEU A 317 -6.16 23.37 -11.51
N VAL A 318 -7.35 23.82 -11.91
CA VAL A 318 -8.09 24.93 -11.25
C VAL A 318 -9.57 24.61 -11.02
N SER A 319 -10.07 23.51 -11.54
CA SER A 319 -11.52 23.21 -11.52
C SER A 319 -11.81 21.75 -11.19
N GLN A 320 -13.02 21.53 -10.62
CA GLN A 320 -13.49 20.21 -10.20
C GLN A 320 -13.48 19.17 -11.33
N TRP A 321 -13.90 19.55 -12.55
CA TRP A 321 -13.90 18.61 -13.69
C TRP A 321 -12.51 18.19 -14.11
N GLN A 322 -11.51 19.08 -14.01
CA GLN A 322 -10.10 18.74 -14.28
C GLN A 322 -9.58 17.75 -13.23
N PHE A 323 -9.99 17.89 -11.97
CA PHE A 323 -9.65 16.93 -10.93
C PHE A 323 -10.24 15.53 -11.23
N TRP A 324 -11.43 15.45 -11.78
CA TRP A 324 -12.02 14.18 -12.22
C TRP A 324 -11.25 13.56 -13.39
N VAL A 325 -10.81 14.36 -14.34
CA VAL A 325 -9.93 13.91 -15.43
C VAL A 325 -8.61 13.40 -14.86
N LEU A 326 -8.00 14.13 -13.91
CA LEU A 326 -6.78 13.70 -13.22
C LEU A 326 -6.99 12.35 -12.53
N ALA A 327 -8.09 12.17 -11.83
CA ALA A 327 -8.44 10.92 -11.14
C ALA A 327 -8.53 9.72 -12.13
N VAL A 328 -9.15 9.92 -13.30
CA VAL A 328 -9.21 8.91 -14.36
C VAL A 328 -7.81 8.59 -14.88
N LEU A 329 -7.00 9.59 -15.20
CA LEU A 329 -5.64 9.41 -15.71
C LEU A 329 -4.76 8.68 -14.69
N VAL A 330 -4.80 9.06 -13.41
CA VAL A 330 -4.10 8.35 -12.33
C VAL A 330 -4.58 6.91 -12.24
N GLY A 331 -5.90 6.67 -12.22
CA GLY A 331 -6.48 5.34 -12.20
C GLY A 331 -6.03 4.44 -13.35
N MET A 332 -5.84 5.01 -14.55
CA MET A 332 -5.38 4.25 -15.72
C MET A 332 -3.99 3.63 -15.52
N PHE A 333 -3.09 4.30 -14.82
CA PHE A 333 -1.67 3.91 -14.78
C PHE A 333 -1.19 3.44 -13.40
N GLN A 334 -1.86 3.83 -12.28
CA GLN A 334 -1.36 3.52 -10.93
C GLN A 334 -1.24 2.02 -10.67
N GLY A 335 -2.24 1.22 -11.07
CA GLY A 335 -2.19 -0.22 -10.88
C GLY A 335 -1.15 -0.90 -11.76
N GLY A 336 -0.96 -0.39 -13.00
CA GLY A 336 0.06 -0.88 -13.92
C GLY A 336 1.47 -0.64 -13.39
N ILE A 337 1.80 0.60 -13.01
CA ILE A 337 3.16 0.94 -12.55
C ILE A 337 3.53 0.21 -11.26
N GLN A 338 2.62 0.12 -10.30
CA GLN A 338 2.87 -0.57 -9.03
C GLN A 338 2.99 -2.09 -9.21
N ALA A 339 2.06 -2.70 -9.97
CA ALA A 339 2.05 -4.14 -10.19
C ALA A 339 3.26 -4.63 -11.00
N LEU A 340 3.61 -3.90 -12.06
CA LEU A 340 4.76 -4.25 -12.90
C LEU A 340 6.09 -3.99 -12.20
N SER A 341 6.17 -2.97 -11.36
CA SER A 341 7.37 -2.73 -10.54
C SER A 341 7.60 -3.86 -9.56
N ARG A 342 6.55 -4.32 -8.87
CA ARG A 342 6.61 -5.47 -7.96
C ARG A 342 7.05 -6.75 -8.68
N SER A 343 6.43 -7.06 -9.80
CA SER A 343 6.76 -8.27 -10.55
C SER A 343 8.14 -8.20 -11.23
N TYR A 344 8.54 -7.01 -11.69
CA TYR A 344 9.87 -6.83 -12.28
C TYR A 344 10.98 -7.12 -11.27
N LEU A 345 10.86 -6.58 -10.04
CA LEU A 345 11.80 -6.94 -8.98
C LEU A 345 11.80 -8.45 -8.73
N GLY A 346 10.62 -9.06 -8.58
CA GLY A 346 10.49 -10.50 -8.35
C GLY A 346 11.16 -11.38 -9.40
N LYS A 347 11.26 -10.91 -10.66
CA LYS A 347 11.93 -11.61 -11.76
C LYS A 347 13.45 -11.49 -11.74
N ILE A 348 14.01 -10.37 -11.26
CA ILE A 348 15.44 -10.10 -11.33
C ILE A 348 16.21 -10.49 -10.07
N ILE A 349 15.50 -10.89 -9.00
CA ILE A 349 16.10 -11.29 -7.72
C ILE A 349 16.04 -12.81 -7.51
N PRO A 350 16.94 -13.39 -6.72
CA PRO A 350 16.83 -14.80 -6.31
C PRO A 350 15.62 -14.97 -5.37
N ALA A 351 14.79 -15.99 -5.63
CA ALA A 351 13.56 -16.26 -4.87
C ALA A 351 13.84 -16.58 -3.39
N GLU A 352 15.00 -17.18 -3.10
CA GLU A 352 15.45 -17.54 -1.74
C GLU A 352 15.71 -16.32 -0.85
N ARG A 353 15.97 -15.14 -1.45
CA ARG A 353 16.27 -13.88 -0.77
C ARG A 353 15.22 -12.81 -1.04
N SER A 354 14.04 -13.20 -1.46
CA SER A 354 12.97 -12.27 -1.85
C SER A 354 12.53 -11.36 -0.70
N GLY A 355 12.50 -11.83 0.54
CA GLY A 355 12.15 -11.02 1.71
C GLY A 355 13.10 -9.85 1.91
N GLU A 356 14.39 -10.09 1.78
CA GLU A 356 15.44 -9.09 1.90
C GLU A 356 15.34 -8.01 0.79
N TYR A 357 15.19 -8.42 -0.47
CA TYR A 357 15.11 -7.49 -1.59
C TYR A 357 13.80 -6.70 -1.63
N PHE A 358 12.67 -7.30 -1.29
CA PHE A 358 11.41 -6.56 -1.17
C PHE A 358 11.42 -5.63 0.05
N GLY A 359 12.11 -5.99 1.14
CA GLY A 359 12.40 -5.09 2.24
C GLY A 359 13.19 -3.85 1.82
N LEU A 360 14.20 -4.00 0.95
CA LEU A 360 14.96 -2.89 0.38
C LEU A 360 14.10 -2.03 -0.57
N MET A 361 13.27 -2.65 -1.41
CA MET A 361 12.33 -1.94 -2.28
C MET A 361 11.33 -1.10 -1.47
N ASP A 362 10.84 -1.64 -0.35
CA ASP A 362 9.92 -0.94 0.54
C ASP A 362 10.57 0.30 1.17
N ILE A 363 11.85 0.22 1.60
CA ILE A 363 12.60 1.41 2.05
C ILE A 363 12.71 2.44 0.93
N CYS A 364 13.01 2.02 -0.30
CA CYS A 364 13.08 2.94 -1.43
C CYS A 364 11.73 3.64 -1.63
N GLY A 365 10.62 2.90 -1.67
CA GLY A 365 9.29 3.47 -1.85
C GLY A 365 8.88 4.44 -0.74
N LYS A 366 9.09 4.07 0.53
CA LYS A 366 8.75 4.91 1.68
C LYS A 366 9.68 6.11 1.84
N GLY A 367 10.98 5.93 1.58
CA GLY A 367 11.96 7.02 1.59
C GLY A 367 11.66 8.05 0.50
N ALA A 368 11.25 7.58 -0.66
CA ALA A 368 10.81 8.41 -1.77
C ALA A 368 9.57 9.23 -1.38
N SER A 369 8.48 8.59 -0.94
CA SER A 369 7.25 9.27 -0.52
C SER A 369 7.50 10.30 0.60
N PHE A 370 8.39 10.00 1.55
CA PHE A 370 8.78 10.96 2.58
C PHE A 370 9.48 12.20 1.99
N LEU A 371 10.38 12.03 1.03
CA LEU A 371 11.06 13.15 0.39
C LEU A 371 10.11 13.99 -0.45
N GLY A 372 9.25 13.38 -1.27
CA GLY A 372 8.29 14.07 -2.12
C GLY A 372 7.28 14.90 -1.31
N THR A 373 6.68 14.33 -0.29
CA THR A 373 5.75 15.06 0.58
C THR A 373 6.43 16.17 1.38
N THR A 374 7.68 15.95 1.83
CA THR A 374 8.48 16.98 2.52
C THR A 374 8.82 18.12 1.58
N LEU A 375 9.21 17.83 0.34
CA LEU A 375 9.53 18.84 -0.67
C LEU A 375 8.31 19.73 -0.96
N ILE A 376 7.12 19.12 -1.15
CA ILE A 376 5.88 19.88 -1.33
C ILE A 376 5.60 20.77 -0.13
N ALA A 377 5.73 20.26 1.10
CA ALA A 377 5.51 21.03 2.31
C ALA A 377 6.47 22.24 2.42
N VAL A 378 7.75 22.05 2.10
CA VAL A 378 8.75 23.15 2.11
C VAL A 378 8.45 24.18 1.03
N VAL A 379 8.16 23.74 -0.20
CA VAL A 379 7.84 24.65 -1.31
C VAL A 379 6.58 25.46 -1.00
N SER A 380 5.53 24.82 -0.46
CA SER A 380 4.28 25.52 -0.13
C SER A 380 4.41 26.50 1.05
N GLN A 381 5.48 26.42 1.85
CA GLN A 381 5.79 27.42 2.88
C GLN A 381 6.59 28.63 2.34
N LEU A 382 7.26 28.44 1.19
CA LEU A 382 8.09 29.46 0.56
C LEU A 382 7.36 30.28 -0.50
N THR A 383 6.20 29.78 -0.97
CA THR A 383 5.34 30.42 -1.98
C THR A 383 4.03 30.91 -1.37
#